data_27b6b16e64628dd942958f547ced9e2d
#
_entry.id   27b6b16e64628dd942958f547ced9e2d
#
_cell.length_a   1.000
_cell.length_b   1.000
_cell.length_c   1.000
_cell.angle_alpha   90.00
_cell.angle_beta   90.00
_cell.angle_gamma   90.00
#
_symmetry.space_group_name_H-M   'P 1'
#
loop_
_entity.id
_entity.type
_entity.pdbx_description
1 polymer ?
#
loop_
_entity_poly.entity_id
_entity_poly.type
_entity_poly.pdbx_seq_one_letter_code
_entity_poly.pdbx_strand_id
1 'polypeptide(L)'
;MIARTSRPLAPFVLLLVMAAAAAAWLMPGPVLASDPVEEAVKRLVERELGADATQHRISVSVGQLDPRVRLTPCERAEPFVPPGSRLWGRGQVGIRCTSGASWMVRLPVNVQVFASVPVAVQPLSAGVVIAATDFRLEEAELTREQAPLVSDPATLVGRQLTRPVAAGHAFRVDSVRVPPSVNAGDPVQILVTGQGFTLAGSGVALAPASEGQVLRARTDTGRVVAGTLRDRTIEVRL
;
A
#
# COMPACT_ATOMS: atom_id res chain seq x y z
N MET A 1 86.52 -43.63 -13.20
CA MET A 1 85.15 -43.76 -13.64
C MET A 1 84.23 -43.51 -12.44
N ILE A 2 83.70 -42.27 -12.30
CA ILE A 2 82.86 -41.85 -11.17
C ILE A 2 81.51 -41.43 -11.76
N ALA A 3 80.50 -42.24 -11.51
CA ALA A 3 79.12 -41.94 -11.93
C ALA A 3 78.50 -40.98 -10.95
N ARG A 4 78.08 -39.78 -11.44
CA ARG A 4 77.27 -38.81 -10.72
C ARG A 4 75.85 -39.13 -10.95
N THR A 5 75.12 -39.54 -9.91
CA THR A 5 73.69 -39.66 -9.90
C THR A 5 73.03 -38.32 -9.53
N SER A 6 72.43 -37.63 -10.46
CA SER A 6 71.57 -36.45 -10.27
C SER A 6 70.16 -36.85 -9.83
N ARG A 7 69.75 -36.52 -8.62
CA ARG A 7 68.39 -36.65 -8.14
C ARG A 7 67.55 -35.43 -8.60
N PRO A 8 66.33 -35.61 -9.15
CA PRO A 8 65.46 -34.54 -9.46
C PRO A 8 64.64 -34.15 -8.20
N LEU A 9 64.87 -32.91 -7.73
CA LEU A 9 64.10 -32.24 -6.66
C LEU A 9 63.08 -31.30 -7.30
N ALA A 10 62.03 -31.79 -7.92
CA ALA A 10 61.08 -30.88 -8.56
C ALA A 10 59.62 -31.34 -8.74
N PRO A 11 58.97 -32.05 -7.83
CA PRO A 11 57.51 -31.95 -7.87
C PRO A 11 56.86 -31.29 -6.60
N PHE A 12 57.58 -31.06 -5.50
CA PHE A 12 56.94 -30.60 -4.26
C PHE A 12 56.73 -29.07 -4.16
N VAL A 13 57.46 -28.27 -4.89
CA VAL A 13 57.35 -26.80 -4.85
C VAL A 13 56.18 -26.31 -5.70
N LEU A 14 55.77 -27.02 -6.75
CA LEU A 14 54.68 -26.60 -7.62
C LEU A 14 53.30 -26.79 -6.99
N LEU A 15 53.14 -27.74 -6.05
CA LEU A 15 51.88 -28.02 -5.36
C LEU A 15 51.55 -27.01 -4.26
N LEU A 16 52.57 -26.37 -3.66
CA LEU A 16 52.38 -25.34 -2.62
C LEU A 16 51.95 -23.97 -3.18
N VAL A 17 52.32 -23.65 -4.42
CA VAL A 17 51.95 -22.38 -5.07
C VAL A 17 50.50 -22.40 -5.57
N MET A 18 49.95 -23.55 -5.96
CA MET A 18 48.55 -23.68 -6.41
C MET A 18 47.55 -23.68 -5.25
N ALA A 19 47.94 -24.08 -4.04
CA ALA A 19 47.06 -24.04 -2.86
C ALA A 19 46.87 -22.61 -2.31
N ALA A 20 47.81 -21.70 -2.52
CA ALA A 20 47.72 -20.30 -2.09
C ALA A 20 46.81 -19.45 -3.00
N ALA A 21 46.63 -19.82 -4.28
CA ALA A 21 45.79 -19.07 -5.21
C ALA A 21 44.29 -19.35 -5.03
N ALA A 22 43.86 -20.48 -4.45
CA ALA A 22 42.48 -20.83 -4.22
C ALA A 22 41.84 -20.16 -3.00
N ALA A 23 42.63 -19.66 -2.05
CA ALA A 23 42.12 -19.01 -0.84
C ALA A 23 41.73 -17.51 -1.01
N ALA A 24 42.09 -16.90 -2.14
CA ALA A 24 41.83 -15.47 -2.39
C ALA A 24 40.40 -15.13 -2.89
N TRP A 25 39.57 -16.13 -3.14
CA TRP A 25 38.23 -15.93 -3.75
C TRP A 25 37.08 -15.95 -2.73
N LEU A 26 37.37 -16.04 -1.43
CA LEU A 26 36.36 -16.03 -0.36
C LEU A 26 36.44 -14.75 0.52
N MET A 27 36.94 -13.65 -0.02
CA MET A 27 36.72 -12.37 0.67
C MET A 27 35.31 -11.94 0.44
N PRO A 28 34.46 -11.80 1.50
CA PRO A 28 33.15 -11.16 1.35
C PRO A 28 33.41 -9.75 0.81
N GLY A 29 32.79 -9.43 -0.32
CA GLY A 29 32.85 -8.08 -0.88
C GLY A 29 32.44 -7.05 0.18
N PRO A 30 32.88 -5.79 0.07
CA PRO A 30 32.51 -4.76 1.02
C PRO A 30 30.98 -4.70 1.05
N VAL A 31 30.39 -5.07 2.18
CA VAL A 31 28.99 -4.73 2.49
C VAL A 31 28.99 -3.21 2.49
N LEU A 32 28.33 -2.59 1.50
CA LEU A 32 28.10 -1.15 1.46
C LEU A 32 27.40 -0.82 2.77
N ALA A 33 28.13 -0.23 3.72
CA ALA A 33 27.55 0.26 4.95
C ALA A 33 26.52 1.33 4.54
N SER A 34 25.25 1.11 4.85
CA SER A 34 24.20 2.09 4.65
C SER A 34 24.61 3.39 5.34
N ASP A 35 24.37 4.52 4.68
CA ASP A 35 24.64 5.83 5.28
C ASP A 35 23.89 5.89 6.63
N PRO A 36 24.56 6.20 7.76
CA PRO A 36 23.94 6.25 9.08
C PRO A 36 22.74 7.21 9.14
N VAL A 37 22.71 8.20 8.25
CA VAL A 37 21.60 9.14 8.10
C VAL A 37 20.40 8.42 7.45
N GLU A 38 20.63 7.63 6.41
CA GLU A 38 19.60 6.87 5.73
C GLU A 38 18.93 5.87 6.68
N GLU A 39 19.72 5.16 7.47
CA GLU A 39 19.23 4.21 8.46
C GLU A 39 18.42 4.91 9.59
N ALA A 40 18.84 6.10 10.02
CA ALA A 40 18.11 6.89 11.00
C ALA A 40 16.76 7.40 10.44
N VAL A 41 16.75 7.80 9.16
CA VAL A 41 15.53 8.23 8.48
C VAL A 41 14.58 7.04 8.26
N LYS A 42 15.11 5.87 7.90
CA LYS A 42 14.31 4.65 7.75
C LYS A 42 13.60 4.29 9.05
N ARG A 43 14.31 4.30 10.18
CA ARG A 43 13.71 4.08 11.51
C ARG A 43 12.66 5.13 11.87
N LEU A 44 12.83 6.39 11.45
CA LEU A 44 11.82 7.42 11.63
C LEU A 44 10.56 7.09 10.82
N VAL A 45 10.70 6.72 9.54
CA VAL A 45 9.59 6.32 8.67
C VAL A 45 8.83 5.12 9.23
N GLU A 46 9.54 4.09 9.66
CA GLU A 46 8.95 2.89 10.27
C GLU A 46 8.14 3.21 11.53
N ARG A 47 8.62 4.12 12.37
CA ARG A 47 7.89 4.59 13.56
C ARG A 47 6.62 5.36 13.22
N GLU A 48 6.69 6.24 12.22
CA GLU A 48 5.53 7.05 11.78
C GLU A 48 4.45 6.21 11.08
N LEU A 49 4.84 5.15 10.36
CA LEU A 49 3.90 4.20 9.74
C LEU A 49 3.28 3.21 10.75
N GLY A 50 3.88 3.06 11.93
CA GLY A 50 3.33 2.25 13.03
C GLY A 50 3.17 0.76 12.67
N ALA A 51 2.02 0.18 13.03
CA ALA A 51 1.73 -1.25 12.83
C ALA A 51 1.70 -1.65 11.33
N ASP A 52 1.40 -0.72 10.43
CA ASP A 52 1.39 -0.98 8.99
C ASP A 52 2.81 -1.27 8.45
N ALA A 53 3.86 -0.79 9.14
CA ALA A 53 5.25 -1.03 8.74
C ALA A 53 5.65 -2.51 8.73
N THR A 54 5.01 -3.35 9.55
CA THR A 54 5.32 -4.79 9.62
C THR A 54 4.73 -5.60 8.45
N GLN A 55 3.70 -5.05 7.79
CA GLN A 55 3.01 -5.70 6.66
C GLN A 55 3.48 -5.17 5.31
N HIS A 56 4.31 -4.13 5.28
CA HIS A 56 4.74 -3.44 4.08
C HIS A 56 6.26 -3.49 3.93
N ARG A 57 6.72 -3.66 2.69
CA ARG A 57 8.12 -3.45 2.37
C ARG A 57 8.37 -1.96 2.14
N ILE A 58 9.23 -1.36 2.94
CA ILE A 58 9.55 0.05 2.88
C ILE A 58 10.96 0.21 2.29
N SER A 59 11.08 1.09 1.29
CA SER A 59 12.34 1.54 0.72
C SER A 59 12.46 3.05 0.91
N VAL A 60 13.54 3.49 1.52
CA VAL A 60 13.81 4.91 1.76
C VAL A 60 15.09 5.28 1.04
N SER A 61 15.05 6.31 0.23
CA SER A 61 16.24 6.93 -0.32
C SER A 61 16.33 8.39 0.14
N VAL A 62 17.49 8.76 0.68
CA VAL A 62 17.75 10.11 1.17
C VAL A 62 18.65 10.82 0.17
N GLY A 63 18.23 12.00 -0.28
CA GLY A 63 19.02 12.82 -1.16
C GLY A 63 20.21 13.45 -0.42
N GLN A 64 21.21 13.82 -1.17
CA GLN A 64 22.41 14.43 -0.63
C GLN A 64 22.20 15.91 -0.30
N LEU A 65 22.93 16.38 0.69
CA LEU A 65 23.04 17.81 0.98
C LEU A 65 23.81 18.49 -0.17
N ASP A 66 23.45 19.74 -0.50
CA ASP A 66 24.21 20.55 -1.45
C ASP A 66 25.69 20.58 -1.02
N PRO A 67 26.66 20.18 -1.89
CA PRO A 67 28.09 20.16 -1.55
C PRO A 67 28.66 21.53 -1.15
N ARG A 68 27.94 22.62 -1.44
CA ARG A 68 28.34 23.98 -1.04
C ARG A 68 28.01 24.26 0.44
N VAL A 69 27.11 23.51 1.03
CA VAL A 69 26.75 23.66 2.44
C VAL A 69 27.77 22.96 3.30
N ARG A 70 28.56 23.74 4.04
CA ARG A 70 29.54 23.20 5.00
C ARG A 70 28.91 23.22 6.38
N LEU A 71 28.70 22.06 6.97
CA LEU A 71 28.20 21.91 8.33
C LEU A 71 29.36 21.72 9.29
N THR A 72 29.24 22.34 10.48
CA THR A 72 30.14 22.07 11.59
C THR A 72 29.99 20.62 12.06
N PRO A 73 31.03 19.90 12.46
CA PRO A 73 30.95 18.55 13.00
C PRO A 73 29.87 18.43 14.09
N CYS A 74 29.10 17.39 14.06
CA CYS A 74 27.98 17.14 14.97
C CYS A 74 28.20 15.78 15.67
N GLU A 75 28.09 15.77 17.00
CA GLU A 75 28.20 14.55 17.79
C GLU A 75 26.93 13.72 17.80
N ARG A 76 25.76 14.38 17.74
CA ARG A 76 24.46 13.73 17.71
C ARG A 76 23.50 14.44 16.75
N ALA A 77 23.15 13.76 15.68
CA ALA A 77 22.18 14.22 14.70
C ALA A 77 20.86 13.43 14.83
N GLU A 78 19.73 14.14 14.89
CA GLU A 78 18.41 13.52 15.03
C GLU A 78 17.53 13.89 13.83
N PRO A 79 16.96 12.90 13.11
CA PRO A 79 16.00 13.15 12.06
C PRO A 79 14.62 13.45 12.66
N PHE A 80 13.89 14.33 12.00
CA PHE A 80 12.51 14.67 12.35
C PHE A 80 11.68 14.99 11.10
N VAL A 81 10.36 14.88 11.21
CA VAL A 81 9.43 15.24 10.14
C VAL A 81 9.12 16.73 10.24
N PRO A 82 9.48 17.55 9.24
CA PRO A 82 9.12 18.96 9.26
C PRO A 82 7.59 19.15 9.21
N PRO A 83 7.03 20.18 9.88
CA PRO A 83 5.61 20.48 9.77
C PRO A 83 5.14 20.59 8.32
N GLY A 84 4.02 19.93 7.99
CA GLY A 84 3.48 19.90 6.63
C GLY A 84 4.16 18.94 5.66
N SER A 85 5.24 18.26 6.06
CA SER A 85 5.86 17.20 5.26
C SER A 85 5.14 15.88 5.47
N ARG A 86 5.17 15.03 4.42
CA ARG A 86 4.69 13.65 4.47
C ARG A 86 5.86 12.70 4.24
N LEU A 87 5.88 11.60 4.98
CA LEU A 87 6.80 10.49 4.72
C LEU A 87 6.13 9.42 3.82
N TRP A 88 5.62 9.89 2.68
CA TRP A 88 4.89 9.09 1.70
C TRP A 88 5.23 9.58 0.29
N GLY A 89 5.94 8.77 -0.49
CA GLY A 89 6.48 9.19 -1.77
C GLY A 89 7.60 10.21 -1.63
N ARG A 90 7.61 11.23 -2.48
CA ARG A 90 8.61 12.32 -2.43
C ARG A 90 8.25 13.31 -1.32
N GLY A 91 9.19 13.53 -0.43
CA GLY A 91 9.03 14.42 0.72
C GLY A 91 10.35 15.05 1.16
N GLN A 92 10.35 15.60 2.36
CA GLN A 92 11.52 16.14 3.02
C GLN A 92 11.61 15.64 4.46
N VAL A 93 12.81 15.35 4.91
CA VAL A 93 13.14 15.07 6.30
C VAL A 93 14.07 16.17 6.81
N GLY A 94 13.84 16.63 8.04
CA GLY A 94 14.76 17.51 8.75
C GLY A 94 15.78 16.70 9.51
N ILE A 95 17.02 17.20 9.57
CA ILE A 95 18.05 16.67 10.45
C ILE A 95 18.52 17.83 11.31
N ARG A 96 18.47 17.65 12.63
CA ARG A 96 18.94 18.62 13.62
C ARG A 96 20.12 18.07 14.35
N CYS A 97 21.17 18.88 14.50
CA CYS A 97 22.23 18.57 15.42
C CYS A 97 21.80 18.94 16.84
N THR A 98 21.83 17.97 17.76
CA THR A 98 21.43 18.13 19.16
C THR A 98 22.60 18.18 20.13
N SER A 99 23.84 17.84 19.66
CA SER A 99 25.07 17.95 20.44
C SER A 99 26.26 18.23 19.53
N GLY A 100 27.17 19.07 19.98
CA GLY A 100 28.41 19.45 19.29
C GLY A 100 28.28 20.64 18.34
N ALA A 101 27.08 20.91 17.79
CA ALA A 101 26.83 22.04 16.90
C ALA A 101 25.36 22.49 16.97
N SER A 102 25.07 23.68 16.43
CA SER A 102 23.69 24.22 16.34
C SER A 102 23.33 24.48 14.89
N TRP A 103 22.94 23.41 14.14
CA TRP A 103 22.44 23.53 12.79
C TRP A 103 21.25 22.58 12.54
N MET A 104 20.47 22.94 11.56
CA MET A 104 19.36 22.14 11.05
C MET A 104 19.34 22.22 9.54
N VAL A 105 19.19 21.09 8.89
CA VAL A 105 19.10 20.97 7.42
C VAL A 105 17.87 20.18 7.04
N ARG A 106 17.40 20.37 5.81
CA ARG A 106 16.35 19.56 5.19
C ARG A 106 16.93 18.81 4.02
N LEU A 107 16.68 17.50 3.98
CA LEU A 107 17.08 16.64 2.89
C LEU A 107 15.83 16.13 2.14
N PRO A 108 15.87 16.07 0.81
CA PRO A 108 14.83 15.41 0.06
C PRO A 108 14.87 13.92 0.37
N VAL A 109 13.70 13.31 0.54
CA VAL A 109 13.55 11.87 0.72
C VAL A 109 12.53 11.33 -0.28
N ASN A 110 12.73 10.08 -0.66
CA ASN A 110 11.72 9.32 -1.39
C ASN A 110 11.42 8.06 -0.59
N VAL A 111 10.20 7.98 -0.08
CA VAL A 111 9.70 6.84 0.70
C VAL A 111 8.80 6.03 -0.21
N GLN A 112 9.19 4.82 -0.53
CA GLN A 112 8.40 3.88 -1.32
C GLN A 112 7.85 2.81 -0.36
N VAL A 113 6.55 2.62 -0.41
CA VAL A 113 5.83 1.62 0.39
C VAL A 113 5.21 0.61 -0.57
N PHE A 114 5.56 -0.66 -0.38
CA PHE A 114 5.06 -1.76 -1.19
C PHE A 114 4.20 -2.68 -0.32
N ALA A 115 3.07 -3.09 -0.87
CA ALA A 115 2.18 -4.05 -0.25
C ALA A 115 1.65 -5.06 -1.26
N SER A 116 1.24 -6.22 -0.75
CA SER A 116 0.47 -7.17 -1.53
C SER A 116 -0.96 -6.67 -1.66
N VAL A 117 -1.38 -6.37 -2.89
CA VAL A 117 -2.71 -5.83 -3.19
C VAL A 117 -3.40 -6.67 -4.26
N PRO A 118 -4.74 -6.73 -4.29
CA PRO A 118 -5.46 -7.37 -5.37
C PRO A 118 -5.28 -6.60 -6.69
N VAL A 119 -4.93 -7.34 -7.74
CA VAL A 119 -4.71 -6.86 -9.11
C VAL A 119 -5.61 -7.64 -10.06
N ALA A 120 -6.31 -6.96 -10.96
CA ALA A 120 -7.24 -7.57 -11.90
C ALA A 120 -6.50 -8.53 -12.87
N VAL A 121 -6.98 -9.76 -13.00
CA VAL A 121 -6.39 -10.76 -13.94
C VAL A 121 -6.81 -10.52 -15.38
N GLN A 122 -7.94 -9.85 -15.60
CA GLN A 122 -8.51 -9.51 -16.90
C GLN A 122 -9.14 -8.11 -16.85
N PRO A 123 -9.42 -7.48 -17.99
CA PRO A 123 -10.11 -6.20 -18.01
C PRO A 123 -11.52 -6.36 -17.45
N LEU A 124 -11.91 -5.50 -16.51
CA LEU A 124 -13.23 -5.48 -15.88
C LEU A 124 -13.93 -4.17 -16.21
N SER A 125 -15.17 -4.25 -16.67
CA SER A 125 -15.99 -3.08 -17.00
C SER A 125 -16.64 -2.49 -15.75
N ALA A 126 -17.01 -1.20 -15.82
CA ALA A 126 -17.87 -0.59 -14.81
C ALA A 126 -19.20 -1.36 -14.69
N GLY A 127 -19.73 -1.48 -13.47
CA GLY A 127 -20.96 -2.22 -13.18
C GLY A 127 -20.75 -3.72 -12.88
N VAL A 128 -19.59 -4.28 -13.17
CA VAL A 128 -19.29 -5.69 -12.84
C VAL A 128 -19.21 -5.86 -11.32
N VAL A 129 -19.80 -6.93 -10.80
CA VAL A 129 -19.64 -7.39 -9.42
C VAL A 129 -18.42 -8.28 -9.36
N ILE A 130 -17.44 -7.92 -8.51
CA ILE A 130 -16.15 -8.56 -8.42
C ILE A 130 -16.27 -9.93 -7.74
N ALA A 131 -15.77 -10.97 -8.40
CA ALA A 131 -15.61 -12.31 -7.86
C ALA A 131 -14.16 -12.55 -7.39
N ALA A 132 -13.96 -13.56 -6.55
CA ALA A 132 -12.63 -13.93 -6.07
C ALA A 132 -11.68 -14.40 -7.20
N THR A 133 -12.23 -14.82 -8.34
CA THR A 133 -11.47 -15.23 -9.53
C THR A 133 -11.01 -14.07 -10.40
N ASP A 134 -11.51 -12.85 -10.18
CA ASP A 134 -11.23 -11.70 -11.03
C ASP A 134 -9.91 -11.00 -10.67
N PHE A 135 -9.29 -11.39 -9.57
CA PHE A 135 -8.03 -10.79 -9.11
C PHE A 135 -7.05 -11.83 -8.58
N ARG A 136 -5.78 -11.44 -8.53
CA ARG A 136 -4.71 -12.13 -7.83
C ARG A 136 -3.96 -11.12 -6.95
N LEU A 137 -3.22 -11.61 -5.96
CA LEU A 137 -2.40 -10.76 -5.13
C LEU A 137 -1.04 -10.52 -5.81
N GLU A 138 -0.66 -9.26 -5.93
CA GLU A 138 0.66 -8.84 -6.44
C GLU A 138 1.22 -7.73 -5.56
N GLU A 139 2.55 -7.67 -5.50
CA GLU A 139 3.22 -6.55 -4.83
C GLU A 139 3.13 -5.29 -5.70
N ALA A 140 2.57 -4.23 -5.14
CA ALA A 140 2.48 -2.92 -5.80
C ALA A 140 3.00 -1.81 -4.91
N GLU A 141 3.52 -0.75 -5.53
CA GLU A 141 3.98 0.46 -4.83
C GLU A 141 2.79 1.38 -4.54
N LEU A 142 2.41 1.45 -3.27
CA LEU A 142 1.26 2.26 -2.82
C LEU A 142 1.50 3.76 -2.97
N THR A 143 2.77 4.21 -2.89
CA THR A 143 3.15 5.63 -2.89
C THR A 143 3.07 6.29 -4.26
N ARG A 144 2.93 5.51 -5.34
CA ARG A 144 2.71 6.03 -6.70
C ARG A 144 1.27 6.37 -6.99
N GLU A 145 0.35 5.78 -6.25
CA GLU A 145 -1.06 5.91 -6.52
C GLU A 145 -1.63 7.21 -5.91
N GLN A 146 -2.45 7.90 -6.69
CA GLN A 146 -3.12 9.13 -6.26
C GLN A 146 -4.27 8.87 -5.28
N ALA A 147 -4.90 7.69 -5.39
CA ALA A 147 -5.96 7.24 -4.51
C ALA A 147 -5.55 5.95 -3.79
N PRO A 148 -6.02 5.73 -2.55
CA PRO A 148 -5.71 4.53 -1.80
C PRO A 148 -6.12 3.26 -2.57
N LEU A 149 -5.21 2.26 -2.60
CA LEU A 149 -5.49 0.93 -3.10
C LEU A 149 -6.25 0.11 -2.05
N VAL A 150 -7.05 -0.83 -2.52
CA VAL A 150 -7.66 -1.82 -1.64
C VAL A 150 -6.57 -2.79 -1.20
N SER A 151 -6.34 -2.89 0.11
CA SER A 151 -5.33 -3.78 0.68
C SER A 151 -5.91 -5.14 1.05
N ASP A 152 -7.15 -5.17 1.53
CA ASP A 152 -7.81 -6.42 1.94
C ASP A 152 -8.67 -6.96 0.79
N PRO A 153 -8.28 -8.12 0.19
CA PRO A 153 -9.02 -8.73 -0.91
C PRO A 153 -10.42 -9.19 -0.50
N ALA A 154 -10.68 -9.49 0.77
CA ALA A 154 -12.01 -9.89 1.24
C ALA A 154 -13.02 -8.76 1.08
N THR A 155 -12.58 -7.51 1.14
CA THR A 155 -13.43 -6.34 0.96
C THR A 155 -13.86 -6.09 -0.48
N LEU A 156 -13.22 -6.76 -1.46
CA LEU A 156 -13.55 -6.63 -2.90
C LEU A 156 -14.66 -7.57 -3.34
N VAL A 157 -14.68 -8.79 -2.81
CA VAL A 157 -15.63 -9.80 -3.25
C VAL A 157 -17.05 -9.33 -2.98
N GLY A 158 -17.90 -9.39 -4.03
CA GLY A 158 -19.27 -8.90 -3.97
C GLY A 158 -19.44 -7.39 -4.12
N ARG A 159 -18.35 -6.61 -4.24
CA ARG A 159 -18.42 -5.17 -4.57
C ARG A 159 -18.61 -4.97 -6.06
N GLN A 160 -19.21 -3.85 -6.41
CA GLN A 160 -19.43 -3.45 -7.80
C GLN A 160 -18.45 -2.36 -8.20
N LEU A 161 -17.86 -2.51 -9.40
CA LEU A 161 -17.02 -1.48 -9.99
C LEU A 161 -17.80 -0.25 -10.41
N THR A 162 -17.32 0.92 -10.05
CA THR A 162 -17.84 2.23 -10.50
C THR A 162 -17.15 2.72 -11.77
N ARG A 163 -15.92 2.22 -12.04
CA ARG A 163 -15.08 2.54 -13.20
C ARG A 163 -14.43 1.27 -13.72
N PRO A 164 -14.06 1.21 -15.01
CA PRO A 164 -13.34 0.07 -15.55
C PRO A 164 -11.95 -0.06 -14.93
N VAL A 165 -11.48 -1.31 -14.77
CA VAL A 165 -10.14 -1.65 -14.31
C VAL A 165 -9.48 -2.50 -15.39
N ALA A 166 -8.29 -2.09 -15.87
CA ALA A 166 -7.55 -2.86 -16.86
C ALA A 166 -6.85 -4.06 -16.22
N ALA A 167 -6.55 -5.09 -17.02
CA ALA A 167 -5.73 -6.20 -16.56
C ALA A 167 -4.37 -5.72 -16.03
N GLY A 168 -3.90 -6.31 -14.95
CA GLY A 168 -2.63 -5.92 -14.31
C GLY A 168 -2.70 -4.65 -13.46
N HIS A 169 -3.88 -4.06 -13.27
CA HIS A 169 -4.06 -2.87 -12.42
C HIS A 169 -4.73 -3.22 -11.10
N ALA A 170 -4.26 -2.57 -10.04
CA ALA A 170 -4.81 -2.71 -8.70
C ALA A 170 -6.15 -1.98 -8.54
N PHE A 171 -6.98 -2.48 -7.65
CA PHE A 171 -8.27 -1.87 -7.34
C PHE A 171 -8.10 -0.69 -6.38
N ARG A 172 -8.73 0.43 -6.71
CA ARG A 172 -8.76 1.63 -5.86
C ARG A 172 -9.99 1.63 -4.99
N VAL A 173 -9.87 2.15 -3.78
CA VAL A 173 -10.99 2.26 -2.83
C VAL A 173 -12.16 3.06 -3.43
N ASP A 174 -11.87 4.12 -4.19
CA ASP A 174 -12.88 4.98 -4.82
C ASP A 174 -13.52 4.38 -6.08
N SER A 175 -12.99 3.26 -6.58
CA SER A 175 -13.51 2.56 -7.77
C SER A 175 -14.46 1.43 -7.45
N VAL A 176 -14.75 1.15 -6.18
CA VAL A 176 -15.62 0.06 -5.73
C VAL A 176 -16.72 0.57 -4.81
N ARG A 177 -17.89 -0.05 -4.90
CA ARG A 177 -19.04 0.26 -4.04
C ARG A 177 -19.80 -1.00 -3.66
N VAL A 178 -20.63 -0.91 -2.65
CA VAL A 178 -21.65 -1.94 -2.39
C VAL A 178 -22.65 -1.93 -3.54
N PRO A 179 -22.93 -3.06 -4.20
CA PRO A 179 -23.95 -3.11 -5.23
C PRO A 179 -25.32 -2.76 -4.65
N PRO A 180 -26.18 -2.10 -5.40
CA PRO A 180 -27.53 -1.83 -4.92
C PRO A 180 -28.34 -3.14 -4.76
N SER A 181 -29.05 -3.27 -3.66
CA SER A 181 -29.96 -4.39 -3.39
C SER A 181 -31.28 -4.23 -4.17
N VAL A 182 -31.61 -2.98 -4.53
CA VAL A 182 -32.80 -2.59 -5.27
C VAL A 182 -32.41 -1.58 -6.33
N ASN A 183 -32.91 -1.76 -7.56
CA ASN A 183 -32.72 -0.83 -8.68
C ASN A 183 -33.95 0.05 -8.88
N ALA A 184 -33.80 1.14 -9.63
CA ALA A 184 -34.94 1.95 -10.05
C ALA A 184 -35.93 1.09 -10.88
N GLY A 185 -37.18 1.14 -10.55
CA GLY A 185 -38.25 0.31 -11.20
C GLY A 185 -38.54 -1.00 -10.50
N ASP A 186 -37.68 -1.42 -9.53
CA ASP A 186 -37.96 -2.66 -8.80
C ASP A 186 -39.16 -2.51 -7.85
N PRO A 187 -39.99 -3.57 -7.72
CA PRO A 187 -41.03 -3.61 -6.72
C PRO A 187 -40.45 -3.72 -5.32
N VAL A 188 -40.99 -2.95 -4.39
CA VAL A 188 -40.57 -2.91 -2.99
C VAL A 188 -41.78 -2.94 -2.08
N GLN A 189 -41.65 -3.53 -0.91
CA GLN A 189 -42.62 -3.41 0.16
C GLN A 189 -42.38 -2.09 0.92
N ILE A 190 -43.48 -1.52 1.45
CA ILE A 190 -43.45 -0.30 2.24
C ILE A 190 -44.10 -0.61 3.57
N LEU A 191 -43.36 -0.44 4.66
CA LEU A 191 -43.80 -0.63 6.02
C LEU A 191 -43.78 0.70 6.77
N VAL A 192 -44.95 1.23 7.09
CA VAL A 192 -45.10 2.46 7.85
C VAL A 192 -45.43 2.10 9.30
N THR A 193 -44.56 2.48 10.24
CA THR A 193 -44.76 2.25 11.66
C THR A 193 -45.00 3.57 12.39
N GLY A 194 -46.10 3.68 13.09
CA GLY A 194 -46.46 4.81 13.95
C GLY A 194 -46.81 4.34 15.37
N GLN A 195 -47.26 5.29 16.21
CA GLN A 195 -47.67 4.97 17.58
C GLN A 195 -48.94 4.08 17.57
N GLY A 196 -48.76 2.80 17.89
CA GLY A 196 -49.85 1.82 18.00
C GLY A 196 -50.37 1.26 16.69
N PHE A 197 -49.74 1.51 15.53
CA PHE A 197 -50.15 0.93 14.26
C PHE A 197 -48.97 0.63 13.34
N THR A 198 -49.16 -0.34 12.46
CA THR A 198 -48.26 -0.68 11.35
C THR A 198 -49.07 -0.84 10.08
N LEU A 199 -48.70 -0.15 9.03
CA LEU A 199 -49.31 -0.24 7.72
C LEU A 199 -48.34 -0.84 6.73
N ALA A 200 -48.79 -1.84 5.97
CA ALA A 200 -48.01 -2.43 4.89
C ALA A 200 -48.63 -2.00 3.55
N GLY A 201 -47.78 -1.76 2.58
CA GLY A 201 -48.13 -1.40 1.22
C GLY A 201 -47.06 -1.86 0.24
N SER A 202 -47.33 -1.64 -1.05
CA SER A 202 -46.40 -1.89 -2.14
C SER A 202 -46.10 -0.61 -2.91
N GLY A 203 -44.96 -0.64 -3.61
CA GLY A 203 -44.56 0.48 -4.44
C GLY A 203 -43.40 0.12 -5.35
N VAL A 204 -42.95 1.08 -6.12
CA VAL A 204 -41.85 0.95 -7.06
C VAL A 204 -40.75 1.89 -6.67
N ALA A 205 -39.52 1.36 -6.57
CA ALA A 205 -38.30 2.14 -6.26
C ALA A 205 -38.06 3.20 -7.34
N LEU A 206 -37.72 4.43 -6.92
CA LEU A 206 -37.44 5.54 -7.84
C LEU A 206 -35.96 5.70 -8.15
N ALA A 207 -35.09 5.07 -7.36
CA ALA A 207 -33.62 5.11 -7.52
C ALA A 207 -33.01 3.81 -7.01
N PRO A 208 -31.79 3.46 -7.43
CA PRO A 208 -31.08 2.34 -6.83
C PRO A 208 -30.71 2.67 -5.38
N ALA A 209 -30.74 1.64 -4.51
CA ALA A 209 -30.31 1.75 -3.12
C ALA A 209 -29.75 0.42 -2.61
N SER A 210 -28.79 0.51 -1.69
CA SER A 210 -28.25 -0.63 -0.95
C SER A 210 -28.92 -0.73 0.42
N GLU A 211 -28.75 -1.88 1.08
CA GLU A 211 -29.23 -2.09 2.45
C GLU A 211 -28.81 -0.97 3.41
N GLY A 212 -29.75 -0.51 4.24
CA GLY A 212 -29.56 0.58 5.19
C GLY A 212 -29.60 1.99 4.61
N GLN A 213 -29.70 2.16 3.29
CA GLN A 213 -29.83 3.48 2.66
C GLN A 213 -31.27 3.96 2.60
N VAL A 214 -31.43 5.28 2.55
CA VAL A 214 -32.75 5.87 2.33
C VAL A 214 -33.14 5.70 0.88
N LEU A 215 -34.29 5.01 0.65
CA LEU A 215 -34.86 4.79 -0.65
C LEU A 215 -36.22 5.56 -0.78
N ARG A 216 -36.43 6.16 -1.94
CA ARG A 216 -37.70 6.74 -2.31
C ARG A 216 -38.46 5.78 -3.22
N ALA A 217 -39.71 5.50 -2.89
CA ALA A 217 -40.57 4.69 -3.72
C ALA A 217 -41.90 5.41 -3.99
N ARG A 218 -42.49 5.07 -5.13
CA ARG A 218 -43.86 5.52 -5.49
C ARG A 218 -44.84 4.38 -5.14
N THR A 219 -45.79 4.68 -4.28
CA THR A 219 -46.87 3.76 -3.92
C THR A 219 -47.80 3.52 -5.11
N ASP A 220 -48.63 2.49 -5.04
CA ASP A 220 -49.68 2.20 -6.04
C ASP A 220 -50.71 3.33 -6.17
N THR A 221 -50.87 4.15 -5.12
CA THR A 221 -51.71 5.36 -5.13
C THR A 221 -51.02 6.59 -5.74
N GLY A 222 -49.74 6.44 -6.22
CA GLY A 222 -48.98 7.50 -6.85
C GLY A 222 -48.21 8.42 -5.87
N ARG A 223 -48.34 8.23 -4.57
CA ARG A 223 -47.63 9.02 -3.57
C ARG A 223 -46.16 8.56 -3.47
N VAL A 224 -45.25 9.51 -3.20
CA VAL A 224 -43.85 9.19 -2.95
C VAL A 224 -43.58 9.14 -1.44
N VAL A 225 -43.03 8.03 -1.01
CA VAL A 225 -42.59 7.81 0.36
C VAL A 225 -41.07 7.62 0.40
N ALA A 226 -40.44 7.98 1.51
CA ALA A 226 -39.01 7.78 1.74
C ALA A 226 -38.81 7.08 3.08
N GLY A 227 -37.95 6.09 3.11
CA GLY A 227 -37.62 5.34 4.31
C GLY A 227 -36.34 4.53 4.12
N THR A 228 -35.90 3.84 5.17
CA THR A 228 -34.70 3.01 5.13
C THR A 228 -34.98 1.67 4.49
N LEU A 229 -34.17 1.29 3.50
CA LEU A 229 -34.28 -0.01 2.85
C LEU A 229 -33.72 -1.11 3.76
N ARG A 230 -34.54 -2.14 4.01
CA ARG A 230 -34.18 -3.38 4.68
C ARG A 230 -34.91 -4.55 4.03
N ASP A 231 -34.14 -5.55 3.60
CA ASP A 231 -34.71 -6.76 2.97
C ASP A 231 -35.75 -6.44 1.90
N ARG A 232 -35.46 -5.54 0.97
CA ARG A 232 -36.39 -5.02 -0.07
C ARG A 232 -37.66 -4.36 0.48
N THR A 233 -37.70 -4.03 1.76
CA THR A 233 -38.75 -3.31 2.45
C THR A 233 -38.31 -1.90 2.81
N ILE A 234 -39.10 -0.91 2.53
CA ILE A 234 -38.85 0.48 2.94
C ILE A 234 -39.52 0.70 4.28
N GLU A 235 -38.75 0.84 5.33
CA GLU A 235 -39.23 1.19 6.67
C GLU A 235 -39.37 2.69 6.81
N VAL A 236 -40.61 3.15 7.02
CA VAL A 236 -40.95 4.55 7.31
C VAL A 236 -41.43 4.63 8.75
N ARG A 237 -40.79 5.46 9.57
CA ARG A 237 -41.18 5.75 10.96
C ARG A 237 -41.82 7.13 11.00
N LEU A 238 -43.03 7.23 11.61
CA LEU A 238 -43.77 8.47 11.83
C LEU A 238 -43.63 8.95 13.26
#